data_085c0c0eb0dfb7bd29cf4cb86e938e19
#
_entry.id   085c0c0eb0dfb7bd29cf4cb86e938e19
#
_cell.length_a   1.000
_cell.length_b   1.000
_cell.length_c   1.000
_cell.angle_alpha   90.00
_cell.angle_beta   90.00
_cell.angle_gamma   90.00
#
_symmetry.space_group_name_H-M   'P 1'
#
loop_
_entity.id
_entity.type
_entity.pdbx_description
1 polymer ?
#
loop_
_entity_poly.entity_id
_entity_poly.type
_entity_poly.pdbx_seq_one_letter_code
_entity_poly.pdbx_strand_id
1 'polypeptide(L)'
;DFYFTGKDIFFARQHINDYQKEKNGFGEIFSYFGANKKVIYTASKLGNSEDELNQTVATRTKKTSFDPTKAIQIINQKGPFETRYQGHIETDIYKFIIVGTGGKKGQKSAIAYNNNFPLAETMVKQNEQFINKKLRVEFTKVTEMNNFSYQGLTGIKLINEK
;
A
#
# COMPACT_ATOMS: atom_id res chain seq x y z
N ASP A 1 0.27 -0.72 -11.11
CA ASP A 1 0.81 -1.69 -10.13
C ASP A 1 2.25 -1.32 -9.80
N PHE A 2 2.63 -1.49 -8.54
CA PHE A 2 3.98 -1.27 -8.05
C PHE A 2 4.47 -2.51 -7.31
N TYR A 3 5.68 -2.92 -7.58
CA TYR A 3 6.28 -4.12 -6.99
C TYR A 3 7.52 -3.74 -6.18
N PHE A 4 7.60 -4.25 -4.96
CA PHE A 4 8.64 -3.95 -4.00
C PHE A 4 9.33 -5.22 -3.52
N THR A 5 10.64 -5.11 -3.27
CA THR A 5 11.37 -6.08 -2.44
C THR A 5 11.65 -5.37 -1.11
N GLY A 6 10.95 -5.78 -0.05
CA GLY A 6 10.94 -5.02 1.19
C GLY A 6 10.36 -3.62 0.98
N LYS A 7 11.23 -2.59 1.02
CA LYS A 7 10.84 -1.17 0.83
C LYS A 7 11.39 -0.56 -0.45
N ASP A 8 12.07 -1.36 -1.24
CA ASP A 8 12.70 -0.89 -2.47
C ASP A 8 11.86 -1.29 -3.67
N ILE A 9 11.45 -0.28 -4.43
CA ILE A 9 10.75 -0.50 -5.68
C ILE A 9 11.73 -1.07 -6.71
N PHE A 10 11.34 -2.13 -7.39
CA PHE A 10 12.13 -2.71 -8.48
C PHE A 10 11.38 -2.74 -9.81
N PHE A 11 10.06 -2.72 -9.79
CA PHE A 11 9.25 -2.81 -11.00
C PHE A 11 7.92 -2.06 -10.84
N ALA A 12 7.45 -1.44 -11.92
CA ALA A 12 6.10 -0.90 -12.02
C ALA A 12 5.48 -1.26 -13.36
N ARG A 13 4.18 -1.53 -13.34
CA ARG A 13 3.34 -1.76 -14.50
C ARG A 13 2.23 -0.73 -14.54
N GLN A 14 2.14 0.01 -15.63
CA GLN A 14 1.07 0.98 -15.89
C GLN A 14 0.20 0.47 -17.03
N HIS A 15 -1.10 0.46 -16.82
CA HIS A 15 -2.09 0.18 -17.85
C HIS A 15 -2.54 1.50 -18.47
N ILE A 16 -2.73 1.49 -19.78
CA ILE A 16 -3.31 2.58 -20.57
C ILE A 16 -4.59 2.05 -21.17
N ASN A 17 -5.71 2.68 -20.84
CA ASN A 17 -7.02 2.42 -21.43
C ASN A 17 -7.60 3.75 -21.88
N ASP A 18 -7.47 4.03 -23.17
CA ASP A 18 -8.01 5.24 -23.79
C ASP A 18 -9.01 4.83 -24.87
N TYR A 19 -10.25 4.65 -24.46
CA TYR A 19 -11.35 4.23 -25.34
C TYR A 19 -11.74 5.25 -26.39
N GLN A 20 -11.18 6.47 -26.34
CA GLN A 20 -11.43 7.51 -27.33
C GLN A 20 -10.45 7.44 -28.50
N LYS A 21 -9.38 6.67 -28.38
CA LYS A 21 -8.42 6.49 -29.46
C LYS A 21 -8.88 5.40 -30.42
N GLU A 22 -8.91 5.72 -31.69
CA GLU A 22 -9.23 4.76 -32.76
C GLU A 22 -8.19 3.65 -32.92
N LYS A 23 -6.93 3.91 -32.54
CA LYS A 23 -5.81 2.95 -32.60
C LYS A 23 -4.96 3.02 -31.36
N ASN A 24 -4.45 1.86 -30.94
CA ASN A 24 -3.58 1.74 -29.79
C ASN A 24 -4.17 2.32 -28.48
N GLY A 25 -5.48 2.16 -28.29
CA GLY A 25 -6.18 2.62 -27.10
C GLY A 25 -5.84 1.81 -25.84
N PHE A 26 -5.27 0.62 -26.01
CA PHE A 26 -4.83 -0.24 -24.91
C PHE A 26 -3.32 -0.32 -24.87
N GLY A 27 -2.76 -0.33 -23.68
CA GLY A 27 -1.32 -0.42 -23.55
C GLY A 27 -0.84 -0.80 -22.16
N GLU A 28 0.38 -1.27 -22.12
CA GLU A 28 1.12 -1.50 -20.88
C GLU A 28 2.51 -0.92 -20.97
N ILE A 29 2.91 -0.22 -19.93
CA ILE A 29 4.27 0.28 -19.76
C ILE A 29 4.90 -0.44 -18.57
N PHE A 30 6.05 -1.02 -18.79
CA PHE A 30 6.85 -1.74 -17.81
C PHE A 30 8.08 -0.92 -17.47
N SER A 31 8.23 -0.50 -16.23
CA SER A 31 9.35 0.30 -15.75
C SER A 31 10.13 -0.47 -14.70
N TYR A 32 11.43 -0.62 -14.92
CA TYR A 32 12.36 -1.28 -14.01
C TYR A 32 13.22 -0.22 -13.32
N PHE A 33 13.39 -0.36 -12.02
CA PHE A 33 14.08 0.61 -11.18
C PHE A 33 15.43 0.06 -10.70
N GLY A 34 16.44 0.92 -10.70
CA GLY A 34 17.72 0.64 -10.07
C GLY A 34 17.72 0.95 -8.58
N ALA A 35 18.84 0.66 -7.91
CA ALA A 35 19.02 0.88 -6.48
C ALA A 35 18.78 2.34 -6.04
N ASN A 36 19.00 3.30 -6.95
CA ASN A 36 18.74 4.72 -6.71
C ASN A 36 17.26 5.13 -6.92
N LYS A 37 16.35 4.15 -7.10
CA LYS A 37 14.93 4.35 -7.37
C LYS A 37 14.62 5.12 -8.66
N LYS A 38 15.58 5.19 -9.57
CA LYS A 38 15.40 5.77 -10.91
C LYS A 38 15.10 4.66 -11.91
N VAL A 39 14.30 4.98 -12.92
CA VAL A 39 14.00 4.05 -14.01
C VAL A 39 15.27 3.79 -14.81
N ILE A 40 15.69 2.53 -14.90
CA ILE A 40 16.86 2.07 -15.66
C ILE A 40 16.47 1.45 -17.00
N TYR A 41 15.27 0.87 -17.10
CA TYR A 41 14.78 0.24 -18.31
C TYR A 41 13.27 0.43 -18.43
N THR A 42 12.76 0.65 -19.64
CA THR A 42 11.34 0.74 -19.95
C THR A 42 11.06 -0.07 -21.21
N ALA A 43 9.99 -0.87 -21.13
CA ALA A 43 9.40 -1.52 -22.28
C ALA A 43 7.91 -1.19 -22.34
N SER A 44 7.30 -1.27 -23.51
CA SER A 44 5.86 -1.10 -23.67
C SER A 44 5.31 -2.02 -24.73
N LYS A 45 4.03 -2.27 -24.64
CA LYS A 45 3.22 -2.88 -25.69
C LYS A 45 1.94 -2.09 -25.86
N LEU A 46 1.43 -2.02 -27.08
CA LEU A 46 0.20 -1.34 -27.46
C LEU A 46 -0.65 -2.27 -28.30
N GLY A 47 -1.95 -2.10 -28.22
CA GLY A 47 -2.94 -2.86 -28.98
C GLY A 47 -4.23 -2.07 -29.17
N ASN A 48 -5.07 -2.50 -30.09
CA ASN A 48 -6.39 -1.91 -30.35
C ASN A 48 -7.47 -2.53 -29.44
N SER A 49 -7.17 -3.66 -28.82
CA SER A 49 -8.00 -4.35 -27.84
C SER A 49 -7.16 -5.02 -26.75
N GLU A 50 -7.81 -5.46 -25.68
CA GLU A 50 -7.14 -6.25 -24.63
C GLU A 50 -6.60 -7.60 -25.16
N ASP A 51 -7.33 -8.23 -26.07
CA ASP A 51 -6.91 -9.52 -26.66
C ASP A 51 -5.66 -9.33 -27.53
N GLU A 52 -5.61 -8.28 -28.35
CA GLU A 52 -4.42 -7.95 -29.14
C GLU A 52 -3.25 -7.60 -28.22
N LEU A 53 -3.49 -6.81 -27.17
CA LEU A 53 -2.49 -6.44 -26.18
C LEU A 53 -1.87 -7.67 -25.51
N ASN A 54 -2.69 -8.68 -25.18
CA ASN A 54 -2.22 -9.91 -24.55
C ASN A 54 -1.31 -10.76 -25.46
N GLN A 55 -1.49 -10.65 -26.78
CA GLN A 55 -0.67 -11.34 -27.79
C GLN A 55 0.58 -10.53 -28.20
N THR A 56 0.61 -9.24 -27.87
CA THR A 56 1.71 -8.34 -28.26
C THR A 56 2.91 -8.51 -27.33
N VAL A 57 4.09 -8.65 -27.92
CA VAL A 57 5.35 -8.69 -27.17
C VAL A 57 5.78 -7.27 -26.82
N ALA A 58 6.17 -7.05 -25.56
CA ALA A 58 6.68 -5.78 -25.12
C ALA A 58 8.03 -5.46 -25.75
N THR A 59 8.17 -4.26 -26.30
CA THR A 59 9.41 -3.78 -26.92
C THR A 59 10.03 -2.65 -26.10
N ARG A 60 11.36 -2.53 -26.17
CA ARG A 60 12.07 -1.44 -25.46
C ARG A 60 11.63 -0.09 -26.01
N THR A 61 11.35 0.84 -25.09
CA THR A 61 10.99 2.22 -25.42
C THR A 61 11.92 3.22 -24.75
N LYS A 62 11.83 4.50 -25.13
CA LYS A 62 12.51 5.57 -24.37
C LYS A 62 12.06 5.51 -22.92
N LYS A 63 13.01 5.75 -22.00
CA LYS A 63 12.70 5.84 -20.57
C LYS A 63 11.61 6.89 -20.37
N THR A 64 10.44 6.47 -19.93
CA THR A 64 9.41 7.40 -19.45
C THR A 64 9.77 7.83 -18.04
N SER A 65 9.59 9.11 -17.74
CA SER A 65 9.68 9.56 -16.35
C SER A 65 8.50 8.98 -15.59
N PHE A 66 8.80 8.07 -14.70
CA PHE A 66 7.80 7.49 -13.82
C PHE A 66 8.14 7.92 -12.38
N ASP A 67 7.23 8.62 -11.73
CA ASP A 67 7.42 9.09 -10.37
C ASP A 67 6.86 8.07 -9.36
N PRO A 68 7.72 7.28 -8.70
CA PRO A 68 7.29 6.31 -7.69
C PRO A 68 7.09 6.93 -6.31
N THR A 69 7.22 8.25 -6.15
CA THR A 69 7.25 8.93 -4.85
C THR A 69 6.04 8.59 -4.01
N LYS A 70 4.84 8.65 -4.59
CA LYS A 70 3.60 8.33 -3.89
C LYS A 70 3.57 6.87 -3.42
N ALA A 71 3.97 5.92 -4.26
CA ALA A 71 4.02 4.51 -3.91
C ALA A 71 5.04 4.23 -2.79
N ILE A 72 6.21 4.89 -2.87
CA ILE A 72 7.24 4.82 -1.83
C ILE A 72 6.76 5.44 -0.51
N GLN A 73 5.99 6.53 -0.55
CA GLN A 73 5.39 7.12 0.65
C GLN A 73 4.37 6.19 1.29
N ILE A 74 3.50 5.55 0.47
CA ILE A 74 2.50 4.59 0.95
C ILE A 74 3.18 3.42 1.67
N ILE A 75 4.12 2.72 1.02
CA ILE A 75 4.78 1.54 1.60
C ILE A 75 5.61 1.89 2.84
N ASN A 76 6.14 3.11 2.91
CA ASN A 76 6.88 3.59 4.07
C ASN A 76 6.00 4.29 5.10
N GLN A 77 4.71 4.43 4.86
CA GLN A 77 3.77 5.14 5.74
C GLN A 77 4.29 6.54 6.11
N LYS A 78 4.64 7.36 5.11
CA LYS A 78 5.22 8.69 5.27
C LYS A 78 4.38 9.77 4.63
N GLY A 79 4.55 11.01 5.10
CA GLY A 79 3.85 12.18 4.59
C GLY A 79 2.32 12.06 4.72
N PRO A 80 1.54 12.21 3.64
CA PRO A 80 0.08 12.08 3.69
C PRO A 80 -0.41 10.69 4.11
N PHE A 81 0.47 9.68 4.08
CA PHE A 81 0.18 8.29 4.42
C PHE A 81 0.74 7.89 5.79
N GLU A 82 1.11 8.86 6.63
CA GLU A 82 1.50 8.58 8.02
C GLU A 82 0.35 7.90 8.76
N THR A 83 0.69 6.82 9.44
CA THR A 83 -0.25 6.07 10.26
C THR A 83 -0.10 6.47 11.71
N ARG A 84 -1.22 6.83 12.35
CA ARG A 84 -1.28 7.22 13.76
C ARG A 84 -2.30 6.38 14.50
N TYR A 85 -2.05 6.12 15.76
CA TYR A 85 -3.03 5.49 16.63
C TYR A 85 -4.21 6.44 16.88
N GLN A 86 -5.43 5.93 16.71
CA GLN A 86 -6.68 6.71 16.82
C GLN A 86 -7.63 6.15 17.89
N GLY A 87 -7.22 5.10 18.58
CA GLY A 87 -8.02 4.42 19.60
C GLY A 87 -8.11 2.93 19.37
N HIS A 88 -9.10 2.31 20.01
CA HIS A 88 -9.34 0.88 19.94
C HIS A 88 -10.84 0.57 19.99
N ILE A 89 -11.18 -0.65 19.63
CA ILE A 89 -12.49 -1.25 19.81
C ILE A 89 -12.26 -2.66 20.36
N GLU A 90 -12.96 -3.02 21.41
CA GLU A 90 -13.00 -4.38 21.94
C GLU A 90 -14.42 -4.93 21.86
N THR A 91 -14.54 -6.16 21.44
CA THR A 91 -15.77 -6.95 21.47
C THR A 91 -15.49 -8.23 22.24
N ASP A 92 -16.49 -9.05 22.47
CA ASP A 92 -16.31 -10.34 23.17
C ASP A 92 -15.36 -11.30 22.43
N ILE A 93 -15.22 -11.12 21.11
CA ILE A 93 -14.48 -12.03 20.24
C ILE A 93 -13.18 -11.38 19.71
N TYR A 94 -13.24 -10.08 19.40
CA TYR A 94 -12.16 -9.40 18.68
C TYR A 94 -11.67 -8.16 19.43
N LYS A 95 -10.37 -7.94 19.34
CA LYS A 95 -9.71 -6.71 19.75
C LYS A 95 -9.15 -6.02 18.52
N PHE A 96 -9.45 -4.73 18.38
CA PHE A 96 -8.96 -3.93 17.25
C PHE A 96 -8.24 -2.69 17.75
N ILE A 97 -7.11 -2.35 17.13
CA ILE A 97 -6.60 -1.00 17.17
C ILE A 97 -7.16 -0.22 15.98
N ILE A 98 -7.50 1.04 16.21
CA ILE A 98 -7.89 1.98 15.15
C ILE A 98 -6.67 2.78 14.76
N VAL A 99 -6.33 2.73 13.51
CA VAL A 99 -5.18 3.44 12.95
C VAL A 99 -5.60 4.25 11.73
N GLY A 100 -4.88 5.33 11.45
CA GLY A 100 -5.17 6.14 10.27
C GLY A 100 -4.44 7.46 10.27
N THR A 101 -4.78 8.31 9.30
CA THR A 101 -4.30 9.68 9.24
C THR A 101 -5.00 10.52 10.31
N GLY A 102 -4.28 11.41 10.97
CA GLY A 102 -4.86 12.29 11.98
C GLY A 102 -5.93 13.24 11.42
N GLY A 103 -6.81 13.72 12.31
CA GLY A 103 -7.86 14.69 11.99
C GLY A 103 -9.25 14.11 11.77
N LYS A 104 -10.28 14.97 11.81
CA LYS A 104 -11.70 14.58 11.74
C LYS A 104 -12.10 13.91 10.40
N LYS A 105 -11.42 14.26 9.31
CA LYS A 105 -11.67 13.72 7.95
C LYS A 105 -10.65 12.66 7.54
N GLY A 106 -9.74 12.26 8.44
CA GLY A 106 -8.73 11.26 8.17
C GLY A 106 -9.34 9.87 7.92
N GLN A 107 -8.79 9.13 6.99
CA GLN A 107 -9.16 7.73 6.79
C GLN A 107 -8.69 6.92 8.01
N LYS A 108 -9.55 6.03 8.47
CA LYS A 108 -9.28 5.14 9.60
C LYS A 108 -9.53 3.70 9.20
N SER A 109 -8.73 2.81 9.74
CA SER A 109 -8.87 1.35 9.57
C SER A 109 -8.83 0.68 10.93
N ALA A 110 -9.64 -0.34 11.11
CA ALA A 110 -9.58 -1.23 12.25
C ALA A 110 -8.68 -2.42 11.91
N ILE A 111 -7.68 -2.69 12.74
CA ILE A 111 -6.75 -3.80 12.58
C ILE A 111 -6.87 -4.70 13.80
N ALA A 112 -7.31 -5.94 13.58
CA ALA A 112 -7.46 -6.94 14.64
C ALA A 112 -6.07 -7.36 15.16
N TYR A 113 -5.95 -7.56 16.46
CA TYR A 113 -4.73 -8.05 17.08
C TYR A 113 -5.04 -9.07 18.17
N ASN A 114 -4.05 -9.84 18.54
CA ASN A 114 -4.10 -10.81 19.63
C ASN A 114 -2.98 -10.53 20.66
N ASN A 115 -2.90 -11.33 21.67
CA ASN A 115 -1.97 -11.14 22.79
C ASN A 115 -0.48 -11.27 22.40
N ASN A 116 -0.16 -11.65 21.16
CA ASN A 116 1.22 -11.71 20.65
C ASN A 116 1.78 -10.32 20.32
N PHE A 117 0.99 -9.25 20.49
CA PHE A 117 1.39 -7.87 20.22
C PHE A 117 1.37 -7.02 21.50
N PRO A 118 2.40 -7.13 22.38
CA PRO A 118 2.45 -6.41 23.66
C PRO A 118 2.33 -4.90 23.53
N LEU A 119 2.85 -4.31 22.43
CA LEU A 119 2.71 -2.89 22.18
C LEU A 119 1.25 -2.50 21.94
N ALA A 120 0.48 -3.29 21.20
CA ALA A 120 -0.94 -3.03 20.98
C ALA A 120 -1.72 -3.10 22.31
N GLU A 121 -1.46 -4.10 23.13
CA GLU A 121 -2.04 -4.21 24.48
C GLU A 121 -1.70 -2.99 25.35
N THR A 122 -0.44 -2.54 25.34
CA THR A 122 -0.03 -1.36 26.09
C THR A 122 -0.73 -0.11 25.61
N MET A 123 -0.86 0.05 24.29
CA MET A 123 -1.54 1.20 23.68
C MET A 123 -3.03 1.25 24.05
N VAL A 124 -3.69 0.11 24.13
CA VAL A 124 -5.09 0.01 24.54
C VAL A 124 -5.23 0.37 26.03
N LYS A 125 -4.40 -0.21 26.90
CA LYS A 125 -4.42 0.06 28.36
C LYS A 125 -4.11 1.51 28.70
N GLN A 126 -3.24 2.16 27.92
CA GLN A 126 -2.80 3.55 28.13
C GLN A 126 -3.29 4.46 27.00
N ASN A 127 -4.50 4.25 26.54
CA ASN A 127 -5.08 4.82 25.32
C ASN A 127 -4.77 6.32 25.15
N GLU A 128 -5.01 7.13 26.16
CA GLU A 128 -4.83 8.60 26.12
C GLU A 128 -3.38 9.00 25.80
N GLN A 129 -2.40 8.24 26.30
CA GLN A 129 -0.99 8.53 26.06
C GLN A 129 -0.54 8.25 24.65
N PHE A 130 -1.27 7.36 23.96
CA PHE A 130 -0.91 6.90 22.60
C PHE A 130 -1.75 7.53 21.48
N ILE A 131 -2.86 8.19 21.78
CA ILE A 131 -3.67 8.89 20.77
C ILE A 131 -2.77 9.84 19.95
N ASN A 132 -2.90 9.75 18.62
CA ASN A 132 -2.13 10.49 17.63
C ASN A 132 -0.62 10.18 17.55
N LYS A 133 -0.09 9.25 18.35
CA LYS A 133 1.30 8.81 18.18
C LYS A 133 1.48 8.13 16.84
N LYS A 134 2.60 8.41 16.17
CA LYS A 134 2.96 7.80 14.89
C LYS A 134 3.31 6.34 15.06
N LEU A 135 2.74 5.53 14.20
CA LEU A 135 2.96 4.09 14.16
C LEU A 135 3.46 3.67 12.79
N ARG A 136 4.15 2.56 12.79
CA ARG A 136 4.27 1.70 11.62
C ARG A 136 3.50 0.43 11.91
N VAL A 137 2.58 0.07 11.03
CA VAL A 137 1.79 -1.16 11.15
C VAL A 137 1.97 -2.00 9.89
N GLU A 138 1.99 -3.30 10.09
CA GLU A 138 1.95 -4.31 9.04
C GLU A 138 0.75 -5.20 9.32
N PHE A 139 0.00 -5.55 8.27
CA PHE A 139 -1.20 -6.34 8.41
C PHE A 139 -1.44 -7.20 7.17
N THR A 140 -2.23 -8.23 7.33
CA THR A 140 -2.70 -9.08 6.23
C THR A 140 -4.21 -9.20 6.27
N LYS A 141 -4.83 -9.52 5.12
CA LYS A 141 -6.24 -9.86 5.08
C LYS A 141 -6.42 -11.27 5.66
N VAL A 142 -7.27 -11.39 6.65
CA VAL A 142 -7.73 -12.65 7.23
C VAL A 142 -9.17 -12.88 6.77
N THR A 143 -9.49 -14.08 6.33
CA THR A 143 -10.85 -14.48 5.96
C THR A 143 -11.21 -15.74 6.75
N GLU A 144 -12.29 -15.68 7.50
CA GLU A 144 -12.80 -16.79 8.29
C GLU A 144 -13.73 -17.71 7.49
N MET A 145 -14.08 -18.86 8.05
CA MET A 145 -14.93 -19.86 7.38
C MET A 145 -16.33 -19.32 7.02
N ASN A 146 -16.82 -18.33 7.74
CA ASN A 146 -18.10 -17.65 7.48
C ASN A 146 -18.01 -16.53 6.42
N ASN A 147 -16.88 -16.44 5.69
CA ASN A 147 -16.54 -15.37 4.75
C ASN A 147 -16.39 -13.97 5.39
N PHE A 148 -16.35 -13.86 6.70
CA PHE A 148 -16.00 -12.62 7.35
C PHE A 148 -14.53 -12.31 7.12
N SER A 149 -14.23 -11.10 6.66
CA SER A 149 -12.85 -10.68 6.37
C SER A 149 -12.49 -9.43 7.14
N TYR A 150 -11.29 -9.42 7.70
CA TYR A 150 -10.73 -8.29 8.43
C TYR A 150 -9.23 -8.14 8.17
N GLN A 151 -8.65 -7.04 8.62
CA GLN A 151 -7.21 -6.82 8.62
C GLN A 151 -6.63 -7.35 9.94
N GLY A 152 -5.76 -8.35 9.87
CA GLY A 152 -5.05 -8.91 11.03
C GLY A 152 -3.65 -8.33 11.15
N LEU A 153 -3.28 -7.87 12.34
CA LEU A 153 -1.97 -7.28 12.63
C LEU A 153 -0.87 -8.34 12.50
N THR A 154 0.18 -8.03 11.74
CA THR A 154 1.38 -8.86 11.60
C THR A 154 2.64 -8.17 12.12
N GLY A 155 2.61 -6.85 12.29
CA GLY A 155 3.69 -6.09 12.87
C GLY A 155 3.24 -4.70 13.34
N ILE A 156 3.84 -4.22 14.45
CA ILE A 156 3.56 -2.88 14.97
C ILE A 156 4.83 -2.29 15.60
N LYS A 157 5.08 -1.01 15.32
CA LYS A 157 6.19 -0.26 15.89
C LYS A 157 5.80 1.19 16.13
N LEU A 158 6.15 1.71 17.30
CA LEU A 158 6.05 3.14 17.60
C LEU A 158 7.18 3.89 16.87
N ILE A 159 6.85 5.01 16.23
CA ILE A 159 7.82 5.90 15.59
C ILE A 159 8.05 7.08 16.52
N ASN A 160 9.25 7.15 17.10
CA ASN A 160 9.64 8.30 17.91
C ASN A 160 9.78 9.52 16.99
N GLU A 161 9.07 10.59 17.29
CA GLU A 161 9.31 11.90 16.69
C GLU A 161 10.61 12.44 17.32
N LYS A 162 11.60 12.69 16.46
CA LYS A 162 12.82 13.42 16.86
C LYS A 162 12.54 14.89 16.86
#